data_fc2f277c30ec2703893a3851a089d5a8
#
_entry.id   fc2f277c30ec2703893a3851a089d5a8
#
_cell.length_a   1.000
_cell.length_b   1.000
_cell.length_c   1.000
_cell.angle_alpha   90.00
_cell.angle_beta   90.00
_cell.angle_gamma   90.00
#
_symmetry.space_group_name_H-M   'P 1'
#
loop_
_entity.id
_entity.type
_entity.pdbx_description
1 polymer ?
#
loop_
_entity_poly.entity_id
_entity_poly.type
_entity_poly.pdbx_seq_one_letter_code
_entity_poly.pdbx_strand_id
1 'polypeptide(L)'
;MFTILTMLFILATARVMQYSGMIAAVAALFSVFGPVYPFFAPMLGALGTFVTGSGTSSSALFGSVQMSTAASIGANKYWLVAANSLGVATGKMMAPQSIAIGLVAVDEAGRDGELLKKVLPYAALFIIISALVCFFGQYVWAIFGIA
;
A
#
# COMPACT_ATOMS: atom_id res chain seq x y z
N MET A 1 -24.17 -1.15 9.03
CA MET A 1 -24.72 -1.45 7.70
C MET A 1 -23.90 -0.85 6.56
N PHE A 2 -23.55 0.44 6.61
CA PHE A 2 -22.71 1.09 5.59
C PHE A 2 -21.33 0.43 5.41
N THR A 3 -20.65 0.02 6.47
CA THR A 3 -19.33 -0.62 6.40
C THR A 3 -19.34 -1.93 5.62
N ILE A 4 -20.37 -2.76 5.81
CA ILE A 4 -20.51 -4.04 5.09
C ILE A 4 -20.72 -3.76 3.59
N LEU A 5 -21.57 -2.79 3.25
CA LEU A 5 -21.83 -2.42 1.87
C LEU A 5 -20.57 -1.90 1.19
N THR A 6 -19.82 -1.03 1.87
CA THR A 6 -18.53 -0.51 1.39
C THR A 6 -17.54 -1.64 1.12
N MET A 7 -17.41 -2.60 2.04
CA MET A 7 -16.54 -3.77 1.87
C MET A 7 -16.95 -4.63 0.68
N LEU A 8 -18.25 -4.86 0.50
CA LEU A 8 -18.76 -5.61 -0.66
C LEU A 8 -18.40 -4.94 -1.98
N PHE A 9 -18.60 -3.62 -2.10
CA PHE A 9 -18.25 -2.88 -3.31
C PHE A 9 -16.74 -2.88 -3.58
N ILE A 10 -15.89 -2.73 -2.57
CA ILE A 10 -14.44 -2.78 -2.73
C ILE A 10 -13.99 -4.16 -3.20
N LEU A 11 -14.49 -5.22 -2.57
CA LEU A 11 -14.17 -6.59 -2.98
C LEU A 11 -14.69 -6.91 -4.38
N ALA A 12 -15.89 -6.43 -4.72
CA ALA A 12 -16.44 -6.56 -6.08
C ALA A 12 -15.55 -5.84 -7.10
N THR A 13 -15.13 -4.60 -6.81
CA THR A 13 -14.21 -3.85 -7.66
C THR A 13 -12.88 -4.59 -7.86
N ALA A 14 -12.29 -5.11 -6.78
CA ALA A 14 -11.05 -5.89 -6.86
C ALA A 14 -11.22 -7.14 -7.74
N ARG A 15 -12.39 -7.82 -7.66
CA ARG A 15 -12.70 -8.98 -8.53
C ARG A 15 -12.88 -8.57 -10.00
N VAL A 16 -13.60 -7.48 -10.26
CA VAL A 16 -13.73 -6.96 -11.64
C VAL A 16 -12.36 -6.62 -12.23
N MET A 17 -11.49 -5.95 -11.48
CA MET A 17 -10.11 -5.65 -11.92
C MET A 17 -9.31 -6.93 -12.20
N GLN A 18 -9.52 -7.98 -11.42
CA GLN A 18 -8.85 -9.27 -11.61
C GLN A 18 -9.34 -9.97 -12.90
N TYR A 19 -10.66 -10.06 -13.09
CA TYR A 19 -11.24 -10.73 -14.26
C TYR A 19 -11.07 -9.93 -15.57
N SER A 20 -11.03 -8.61 -15.50
CA SER A 20 -10.80 -7.76 -16.67
C SER A 20 -9.33 -7.76 -17.16
N GLY A 21 -8.40 -8.42 -16.44
CA GLY A 21 -6.99 -8.40 -16.77
C GLY A 21 -6.26 -7.10 -16.37
N MET A 22 -6.96 -6.15 -15.77
CA MET A 22 -6.38 -4.87 -15.35
C MET A 22 -5.23 -5.06 -14.34
N ILE A 23 -5.41 -5.99 -13.38
CA ILE A 23 -4.35 -6.32 -12.41
C ILE A 23 -3.12 -6.87 -13.12
N ALA A 24 -3.30 -7.75 -14.12
CA ALA A 24 -2.19 -8.30 -14.89
C ALA A 24 -1.47 -7.21 -15.70
N ALA A 25 -2.20 -6.28 -16.31
CA ALA A 25 -1.63 -5.16 -17.05
C ALA A 25 -0.80 -4.22 -16.14
N VAL A 26 -1.32 -3.89 -14.95
CA VAL A 26 -0.60 -3.09 -13.96
C VAL A 26 0.62 -3.83 -13.43
N ALA A 27 0.50 -5.13 -13.17
CA ALA A 27 1.62 -5.96 -12.73
C ALA A 27 2.72 -6.06 -13.81
N ALA A 28 2.34 -6.17 -15.09
CA ALA A 28 3.28 -6.15 -16.21
C ALA A 28 4.04 -4.82 -16.30
N LEU A 29 3.37 -3.69 -16.05
CA LEU A 29 4.02 -2.39 -15.98
C LEU A 29 5.07 -2.34 -14.86
N PHE A 30 4.74 -2.86 -13.68
CA PHE A 30 5.66 -2.90 -12.55
C PHE A 30 6.77 -3.96 -12.68
N SER A 31 6.56 -5.02 -13.48
CA SER A 31 7.58 -6.03 -13.74
C SER A 31 8.82 -5.49 -14.45
N VAL A 32 8.71 -4.34 -15.11
CA VAL A 32 9.85 -3.62 -15.71
C VAL A 32 10.91 -3.27 -14.68
N PHE A 33 10.53 -3.01 -13.42
CA PHE A 33 11.47 -2.75 -12.35
C PHE A 33 12.22 -4.00 -11.84
N GLY A 34 11.77 -5.20 -12.22
CA GLY A 34 12.44 -6.45 -11.88
C GLY A 34 12.78 -6.59 -10.39
N PRO A 35 14.05 -6.94 -10.06
CA PRO A 35 14.49 -7.13 -8.65
C PRO A 35 14.42 -5.87 -7.78
N VAL A 36 14.28 -4.68 -8.37
CA VAL A 36 14.18 -3.41 -7.62
C VAL A 36 12.73 -3.14 -7.17
N TYR A 37 11.76 -3.86 -7.71
CA TYR A 37 10.34 -3.67 -7.40
C TYR A 37 9.99 -3.71 -5.90
N PRO A 38 10.60 -4.56 -5.04
CA PRO A 38 10.32 -4.55 -3.60
C PRO A 38 10.56 -3.20 -2.91
N PHE A 39 11.39 -2.33 -3.49
CA PHE A 39 11.56 -0.96 -3.04
C PHE A 39 10.29 -0.12 -3.28
N PHE A 40 9.59 -0.34 -4.39
CA PHE A 40 8.39 0.41 -4.77
C PHE A 40 7.10 -0.16 -4.16
N ALA A 41 7.11 -1.42 -3.73
CA ALA A 41 5.93 -2.09 -3.18
C ALA A 41 5.28 -1.35 -1.99
N PRO A 42 6.03 -0.83 -0.99
CA PRO A 42 5.43 -0.03 0.08
C PRO A 42 4.86 1.31 -0.40
N MET A 43 5.45 1.92 -1.42
CA MET A 43 4.95 3.18 -1.97
C MET A 43 3.57 3.00 -2.59
N LEU A 44 3.32 1.88 -3.25
CA LEU A 44 2.01 1.54 -3.80
C LEU A 44 0.97 1.39 -2.69
N GLY A 45 1.30 0.68 -1.61
CA GLY A 45 0.45 0.53 -0.44
C GLY A 45 0.11 1.88 0.21
N ALA A 46 1.11 2.75 0.34
CA ALA A 46 0.94 4.10 0.89
C ALA A 46 0.03 4.96 0.01
N LEU A 47 0.26 4.97 -1.30
CA LEU A 47 -0.58 5.70 -2.26
C LEU A 47 -2.03 5.20 -2.22
N GLY A 48 -2.22 3.88 -2.19
CA GLY A 48 -3.56 3.29 -2.10
C GLY A 48 -4.30 3.73 -0.84
N THR A 49 -3.64 3.77 0.30
CA THR A 49 -4.25 4.20 1.55
C THR A 49 -4.47 5.71 1.58
N PHE A 50 -3.54 6.50 1.04
CA PHE A 50 -3.70 7.94 0.91
C PHE A 50 -4.97 8.30 0.13
N VAL A 51 -5.18 7.65 -1.03
CA VAL A 51 -6.32 7.92 -1.93
C VAL A 51 -7.63 7.40 -1.34
N THR A 52 -7.64 6.18 -0.80
CA THR A 52 -8.87 5.54 -0.29
C THR A 52 -9.23 5.94 1.14
N GLY A 53 -8.28 6.47 1.90
CA GLY A 53 -8.42 6.70 3.33
C GLY A 53 -8.53 5.42 4.16
N SER A 54 -8.48 4.25 3.55
CA SER A 54 -8.72 2.94 4.17
C SER A 54 -7.61 1.94 3.88
N GLY A 55 -6.92 1.49 4.93
CA GLY A 55 -5.89 0.47 4.80
C GLY A 55 -6.41 -0.86 4.29
N THR A 56 -7.60 -1.27 4.73
CA THR A 56 -8.24 -2.52 4.29
C THR A 56 -8.57 -2.46 2.80
N SER A 57 -9.12 -1.34 2.33
CA SER A 57 -9.44 -1.12 0.91
C SER A 57 -8.18 -1.14 0.05
N SER A 58 -7.14 -0.45 0.50
CA SER A 58 -5.83 -0.43 -0.18
C SER A 58 -5.23 -1.83 -0.26
N SER A 59 -5.22 -2.58 0.84
CA SER A 59 -4.70 -3.95 0.86
C SER A 59 -5.49 -4.89 -0.04
N ALA A 60 -6.82 -4.77 -0.10
CA ALA A 60 -7.68 -5.59 -0.95
C ALA A 60 -7.43 -5.33 -2.45
N LEU A 61 -7.24 -4.07 -2.83
CA LEU A 61 -6.98 -3.67 -4.21
C LEU A 61 -5.54 -4.01 -4.64
N PHE A 62 -4.57 -3.51 -3.90
CA PHE A 62 -3.16 -3.60 -4.29
C PHE A 62 -2.48 -4.90 -3.89
N GLY A 63 -3.02 -5.65 -2.92
CA GLY A 63 -2.51 -6.98 -2.58
C GLY A 63 -2.51 -7.95 -3.77
N SER A 64 -3.57 -7.93 -4.57
CA SER A 64 -3.66 -8.72 -5.80
C SER A 64 -2.63 -8.28 -6.85
N VAL A 65 -2.38 -6.98 -6.98
CA VAL A 65 -1.32 -6.43 -7.86
C VAL A 65 0.05 -6.92 -7.39
N GLN A 66 0.34 -6.85 -6.09
CA GLN A 66 1.61 -7.32 -5.53
C GLN A 66 1.84 -8.81 -5.80
N MET A 67 0.80 -9.64 -5.62
CA MET A 67 0.88 -11.08 -5.91
C MET A 67 1.14 -11.36 -7.38
N SER A 68 0.48 -10.65 -8.29
CA SER A 68 0.64 -10.80 -9.73
C SER A 68 2.03 -10.32 -10.19
N THR A 69 2.51 -9.19 -9.65
CA THR A 69 3.86 -8.69 -9.93
C THR A 69 4.92 -9.65 -9.41
N ALA A 70 4.76 -10.20 -8.20
CA ALA A 70 5.66 -11.20 -7.65
C ALA A 70 5.83 -12.41 -8.58
N ALA A 71 4.71 -12.92 -9.11
CA ALA A 71 4.73 -14.02 -10.06
C ALA A 71 5.47 -13.66 -11.36
N SER A 72 5.32 -12.42 -11.83
CA SER A 72 5.97 -11.96 -13.07
C SER A 72 7.48 -11.77 -12.94
N ILE A 73 7.97 -11.35 -11.75
CA ILE A 73 9.40 -11.09 -11.51
C ILE A 73 10.13 -12.23 -10.77
N GLY A 74 9.41 -13.32 -10.44
CA GLY A 74 9.98 -14.45 -9.69
C GLY A 74 10.28 -14.13 -8.22
N ALA A 75 9.64 -13.13 -7.64
CA ALA A 75 9.81 -12.73 -6.23
C ALA A 75 8.84 -13.48 -5.30
N ASN A 76 9.16 -13.51 -4.00
CA ASN A 76 8.26 -14.10 -3.02
C ASN A 76 6.99 -13.26 -2.87
N LYS A 77 5.83 -13.85 -3.16
CA LYS A 77 4.52 -13.18 -3.12
C LYS A 77 4.14 -12.70 -1.72
N TYR A 78 4.50 -13.46 -0.69
CA TYR A 78 4.19 -13.08 0.69
C TYR A 78 5.01 -11.88 1.13
N TRP A 79 6.27 -11.81 0.66
CA TRP A 79 7.14 -10.67 0.92
C TRP A 79 6.59 -9.38 0.32
N LEU A 80 6.17 -9.40 -0.95
CA LEU A 80 5.61 -8.21 -1.60
C LEU A 80 4.28 -7.77 -0.99
N VAL A 81 3.42 -8.70 -0.60
CA VAL A 81 2.17 -8.37 0.11
C VAL A 81 2.45 -7.77 1.48
N ALA A 82 3.45 -8.29 2.21
CA ALA A 82 3.88 -7.72 3.49
C ALA A 82 4.47 -6.31 3.29
N ALA A 83 5.28 -6.11 2.25
CA ALA A 83 5.82 -4.79 1.88
C ALA A 83 4.69 -3.78 1.58
N ASN A 84 3.67 -4.20 0.84
CA ASN A 84 2.47 -3.36 0.63
C ASN A 84 1.81 -2.97 1.96
N SER A 85 1.69 -3.89 2.90
CA SER A 85 1.06 -3.65 4.21
C SER A 85 1.84 -2.64 5.05
N LEU A 86 3.17 -2.62 4.98
CA LEU A 86 4.01 -1.58 5.60
C LEU A 86 3.70 -0.20 5.01
N GLY A 87 3.59 -0.13 3.68
CA GLY A 87 3.20 1.10 2.99
C GLY A 87 1.79 1.57 3.37
N VAL A 88 0.85 0.64 3.47
CA VAL A 88 -0.54 0.91 3.91
C VAL A 88 -0.55 1.58 5.28
N ALA A 89 0.21 1.08 6.24
CA ALA A 89 0.32 1.67 7.58
C ALA A 89 0.85 3.11 7.52
N THR A 90 1.88 3.35 6.73
CA THR A 90 2.48 4.68 6.56
C THR A 90 1.54 5.63 5.82
N GLY A 91 0.87 5.17 4.76
CA GLY A 91 -0.11 5.95 4.01
C GLY A 91 -1.29 6.42 4.86
N LYS A 92 -1.64 5.66 5.90
CA LYS A 92 -2.68 6.01 6.85
C LYS A 92 -2.36 7.29 7.64
N MET A 93 -1.07 7.56 7.90
CA MET A 93 -0.64 8.77 8.63
C MET A 93 -0.95 10.05 7.86
N MET A 94 -0.87 10.02 6.52
CA MET A 94 -1.09 11.20 5.67
C MET A 94 -2.44 11.19 4.96
N ALA A 95 -3.27 10.16 5.17
CA ALA A 95 -4.58 10.07 4.54
C ALA A 95 -5.50 11.21 5.04
N PRO A 96 -6.08 12.03 4.14
CA PRO A 96 -6.89 13.19 4.52
C PRO A 96 -8.01 12.83 5.48
N GLN A 97 -8.66 11.69 5.28
CA GLN A 97 -9.70 11.18 6.17
C GLN A 97 -9.20 10.93 7.60
N SER A 98 -7.99 10.40 7.76
CA SER A 98 -7.40 10.14 9.08
C SER A 98 -7.03 11.43 9.79
N ILE A 99 -6.52 12.41 9.04
CA ILE A 99 -6.17 13.75 9.52
C ILE A 99 -7.43 14.47 10.00
N ALA A 100 -8.49 14.48 9.19
CA ALA A 100 -9.77 15.12 9.57
C ALA A 100 -10.38 14.52 10.85
N ILE A 101 -10.40 13.18 10.97
CA ILE A 101 -10.90 12.50 12.17
C ILE A 101 -10.04 12.88 13.39
N GLY A 102 -8.71 12.90 13.25
CA GLY A 102 -7.81 13.28 14.35
C GLY A 102 -8.02 14.72 14.81
N LEU A 103 -8.19 15.67 13.88
CA LEU A 103 -8.41 17.08 14.20
C LEU A 103 -9.76 17.32 14.88
N VAL A 104 -10.81 16.63 14.46
CA VAL A 104 -12.12 16.71 15.14
C VAL A 104 -12.02 16.19 16.58
N ALA A 105 -11.23 15.15 16.82
CA ALA A 105 -11.08 14.59 18.17
C ALA A 105 -10.36 15.52 19.17
N VAL A 106 -9.63 16.54 18.66
CA VAL A 106 -8.91 17.53 19.48
C VAL A 106 -9.46 18.95 19.31
N ASP A 107 -10.69 19.09 18.79
CA ASP A 107 -11.38 20.38 18.55
C ASP A 107 -10.60 21.38 17.65
N GLU A 108 -9.75 20.86 16.75
CA GLU A 108 -8.93 21.66 15.82
C GLU A 108 -9.40 21.50 14.35
N ALA A 109 -10.69 21.24 14.16
CA ALA A 109 -11.28 21.05 12.83
C ALA A 109 -10.96 22.22 11.88
N GLY A 110 -10.68 21.90 10.61
CA GLY A 110 -10.36 22.90 9.57
C GLY A 110 -8.87 23.23 9.42
N ARG A 111 -7.98 22.62 10.24
CA ARG A 111 -6.52 22.78 10.13
C ARG A 111 -5.85 21.62 9.38
N ASP A 112 -6.60 20.90 8.54
CA ASP A 112 -6.17 19.69 7.83
C ASP A 112 -4.88 19.91 7.05
N GLY A 113 -4.79 21.01 6.30
CA GLY A 113 -3.61 21.33 5.50
C GLY A 113 -2.36 21.65 6.33
N GLU A 114 -2.52 22.23 7.50
CA GLU A 114 -1.41 22.52 8.43
C GLU A 114 -0.86 21.23 9.03
N LEU A 115 -1.75 20.35 9.50
CA LEU A 115 -1.34 19.07 10.06
C LEU A 115 -0.72 18.18 8.99
N LEU A 116 -1.30 18.14 7.78
CA LEU A 116 -0.74 17.38 6.65
C LEU A 116 0.69 17.82 6.34
N LYS A 117 0.96 19.13 6.27
CA LYS A 117 2.31 19.65 6.03
C LYS A 117 3.31 19.22 7.10
N LYS A 118 2.87 19.14 8.37
CA LYS A 118 3.72 18.68 9.48
C LYS A 118 3.97 17.17 9.45
N VAL A 119 2.98 16.37 9.05
CA VAL A 119 3.08 14.90 9.02
C VAL A 119 3.84 14.39 7.78
N LEU A 120 3.74 15.11 6.66
CA LEU A 120 4.29 14.68 5.38
C LEU A 120 5.79 14.30 5.42
N PRO A 121 6.70 15.07 6.03
CA PRO A 121 8.12 14.71 6.08
C PRO A 121 8.36 13.42 6.91
N TYR A 122 7.62 13.20 7.97
CA TYR A 122 7.73 11.97 8.76
C TYR A 122 7.18 10.77 7.99
N ALA A 123 6.04 10.92 7.31
CA ALA A 123 5.49 9.87 6.47
C ALA A 123 6.45 9.53 5.32
N ALA A 124 7.05 10.52 4.67
CA ALA A 124 8.07 10.31 3.63
C ALA A 124 9.28 9.54 4.17
N LEU A 125 9.77 9.90 5.36
CA LEU A 125 10.87 9.19 6.02
C LEU A 125 10.49 7.73 6.29
N PHE A 126 9.31 7.46 6.84
CA PHE A 126 8.83 6.11 7.10
C PHE A 126 8.67 5.29 5.81
N ILE A 127 8.19 5.90 4.71
CA ILE A 127 8.07 5.23 3.40
C ILE A 127 9.47 4.84 2.90
N ILE A 128 10.46 5.74 3.00
CA ILE A 128 11.83 5.47 2.56
C ILE A 128 12.45 4.33 3.41
N ILE A 129 12.30 4.38 4.73
CA ILE A 129 12.78 3.31 5.60
C ILE A 129 12.11 1.98 5.26
N SER A 130 10.79 1.97 5.08
CA SER A 130 10.04 0.77 4.69
C SER A 130 10.51 0.23 3.34
N ALA A 131 10.75 1.10 2.36
CA ALA A 131 11.25 0.73 1.04
C ALA A 131 12.65 0.09 1.12
N LEU A 132 13.55 0.68 1.92
CA LEU A 132 14.89 0.13 2.15
C LEU A 132 14.83 -1.23 2.86
N VAL A 133 14.02 -1.35 3.92
CA VAL A 133 13.82 -2.61 4.64
C VAL A 133 13.26 -3.69 3.70
N CYS A 134 12.30 -3.36 2.86
CA CYS A 134 11.72 -4.30 1.91
C CYS A 134 12.70 -4.70 0.81
N PHE A 135 13.51 -3.77 0.34
CA PHE A 135 14.52 -4.05 -0.69
C PHE A 135 15.67 -4.91 -0.14
N PHE A 136 16.26 -4.56 0.99
CA PHE A 136 17.35 -5.34 1.57
C PHE A 136 16.86 -6.63 2.23
N GLY A 137 15.70 -6.61 2.85
CA GLY A 137 15.14 -7.75 3.56
C GLY A 137 14.83 -8.95 2.64
N GLN A 138 14.54 -8.73 1.35
CA GLN A 138 14.36 -9.85 0.41
C GLN A 138 15.64 -10.70 0.29
N TYR A 139 16.81 -10.09 0.35
CA TYR A 139 18.10 -10.81 0.29
C TYR A 139 18.37 -11.57 1.59
N VAL A 140 18.04 -10.96 2.73
CA VAL A 140 18.15 -11.63 4.05
C VAL A 140 17.21 -12.84 4.10
N TRP A 141 15.97 -12.67 3.62
CA TRP A 141 14.98 -13.75 3.53
C TRP A 141 15.46 -14.92 2.67
N ALA A 142 16.09 -14.61 1.54
CA ALA A 142 16.66 -15.62 0.64
C ALA A 142 17.81 -16.42 1.30
N ILE A 143 18.62 -15.77 2.15
CA ILE A 143 19.72 -16.43 2.88
C ILE A 143 19.20 -17.45 3.89
N PHE A 144 18.08 -17.17 4.55
CA PHE A 144 17.48 -18.06 5.56
C PHE A 144 16.67 -19.22 4.94
N GLY A 145 16.57 -19.31 3.61
CA GLY A 145 15.93 -20.45 2.91
C GLY A 145 14.43 -20.58 3.17
N ILE A 146 13.78 -19.53 3.63
CA ILE A 146 12.34 -19.48 3.86
C ILE A 146 11.70 -19.02 2.53
N ALA A 147 11.71 -19.92 1.54
CA ALA A 147 11.10 -19.69 0.25
C ALA A 147 9.67 -20.27 0.22
#